data_7cd944194e5db89ec9bbfaa81902dadf
#
_entry.id   7cd944194e5db89ec9bbfaa81902dadf
#
_cell.length_a   1.000
_cell.length_b   1.000
_cell.length_c   1.000
_cell.angle_alpha   90.00
_cell.angle_beta   90.00
_cell.angle_gamma   90.00
#
_symmetry.space_group_name_H-M   'P 1'
#
loop_
_entity.id
_entity.type
_entity.pdbx_description
1 polymer ?
#
loop_
_entity_poly.entity_id
_entity_poly.type
_entity_poly.pdbx_seq_one_letter_code
_entity_poly.pdbx_strand_id
1 'polypeptide(L)'
;MTNCLFAADLHGSPERYRKLFDAIERDCPAAVFLGGDLLPSGLGGLLGFEGYEDFFDDILAAGFSKVKSRLGSRYPSVFMILGNDDAKAEEERINKFQDDLWVYIHNRCIPWREYSVYGYACVPPTPFMLKDWERYDVSWYLEPLCVAPEDGWFSVPVPKESLKRETILNDLQQLAPGGDLSRAVFLFHTPPYHTGLDRAALDGKKVSHVDLDVHIGSIAVRRFIESKQPLVTLHGHVHESSRITGVWKEQIGRTVAMSAAHDGPGLALVRFDLSDPGSATRELL
;
A
#
# COMPACT_ATOMS: atom_id res chain seq x y z
N MET A 1 14.27 -19.57 6.94
CA MET A 1 12.91 -19.14 6.59
C MET A 1 12.70 -17.73 7.11
N THR A 2 12.27 -16.82 6.24
CA THR A 2 11.98 -15.42 6.60
C THR A 2 10.48 -15.18 6.46
N ASN A 3 9.74 -15.67 7.44
CA ASN A 3 8.28 -15.61 7.46
C ASN A 3 7.80 -14.16 7.65
N CYS A 4 6.90 -13.70 6.80
CA CYS A 4 6.39 -12.33 6.76
C CYS A 4 4.88 -12.29 6.74
N LEU A 5 4.30 -11.21 7.27
CA LEU A 5 2.90 -10.85 7.15
C LEU A 5 2.77 -9.60 6.29
N PHE A 6 1.70 -9.55 5.50
CA PHE A 6 1.35 -8.37 4.72
C PHE A 6 -0.15 -8.08 4.82
N ALA A 7 -0.49 -6.82 5.08
CA ALA A 7 -1.84 -6.28 5.09
C ALA A 7 -1.86 -4.89 4.45
N ALA A 8 -2.99 -4.48 3.87
CA ALA A 8 -3.24 -3.16 3.32
C ALA A 8 -4.71 -2.78 3.52
N ASP A 9 -5.05 -1.54 3.28
CA ASP A 9 -6.42 -1.05 3.23
C ASP A 9 -7.20 -1.31 4.53
N LEU A 10 -6.55 -1.02 5.68
CA LEU A 10 -7.16 -1.20 6.99
C LEU A 10 -8.20 -0.11 7.31
N HIS A 11 -8.07 1.08 6.70
CA HIS A 11 -8.99 2.21 6.80
C HIS A 11 -9.42 2.54 8.24
N GLY A 12 -8.48 2.54 9.16
CA GLY A 12 -8.73 2.84 10.57
C GLY A 12 -9.71 1.89 11.27
N SER A 13 -9.95 0.69 10.73
CA SER A 13 -10.86 -0.28 11.35
C SER A 13 -10.23 -0.94 12.58
N PRO A 14 -10.70 -0.66 13.82
CA PRO A 14 -10.16 -1.27 15.03
C PRO A 14 -10.24 -2.79 15.01
N GLU A 15 -11.27 -3.34 14.38
CA GLU A 15 -11.46 -4.78 14.25
C GLU A 15 -10.38 -5.42 13.37
N ARG A 16 -10.04 -4.78 12.22
CA ARG A 16 -8.94 -5.24 11.35
C ARG A 16 -7.61 -5.15 12.09
N TYR A 17 -7.35 -4.05 12.81
CA TYR A 17 -6.13 -3.89 13.61
C TYR A 17 -6.03 -4.92 14.72
N ARG A 18 -7.11 -5.20 15.45
CA ARG A 18 -7.14 -6.25 16.47
C ARG A 18 -6.73 -7.60 15.88
N LYS A 19 -7.32 -7.99 14.74
CA LYS A 19 -7.00 -9.24 14.04
C LYS A 19 -5.54 -9.27 13.55
N LEU A 20 -5.02 -8.13 13.07
CA LEU A 20 -3.61 -8.01 12.69
C LEU A 20 -2.69 -8.22 13.90
N PHE A 21 -2.94 -7.56 15.01
CA PHE A 21 -2.15 -7.71 16.23
C PHE A 21 -2.19 -9.14 16.77
N ASP A 22 -3.37 -9.76 16.81
CA ASP A 22 -3.52 -11.16 17.22
C ASP A 22 -2.71 -12.11 16.29
N ALA A 23 -2.70 -11.85 14.98
CA ALA A 23 -1.90 -12.62 14.02
C ALA A 23 -0.39 -12.42 14.24
N ILE A 24 0.07 -11.19 14.48
CA ILE A 24 1.48 -10.90 14.77
C ILE A 24 1.92 -11.63 16.04
N GLU A 25 1.13 -11.59 17.11
CA GLU A 25 1.46 -12.27 18.37
C GLU A 25 1.49 -13.80 18.20
N ARG A 26 0.56 -14.37 17.44
CA ARG A 26 0.48 -15.82 17.19
C ARG A 26 1.59 -16.32 16.29
N ASP A 27 1.83 -15.63 15.17
CA ASP A 27 2.71 -16.11 14.10
C ASP A 27 4.18 -15.70 14.33
N CYS A 28 4.46 -14.69 15.16
CA CYS A 28 5.79 -14.14 15.46
C CYS A 28 6.64 -13.97 14.16
N PRO A 29 6.15 -13.20 13.16
CA PRO A 29 6.85 -13.08 11.88
C PRO A 29 8.17 -12.35 12.02
N ALA A 30 9.07 -12.52 11.05
CA ALA A 30 10.31 -11.74 10.97
C ALA A 30 10.04 -10.29 10.56
N ALA A 31 9.03 -10.07 9.68
CA ALA A 31 8.58 -8.75 9.29
C ALA A 31 7.05 -8.68 9.10
N VAL A 32 6.53 -7.47 9.25
CA VAL A 32 5.16 -7.08 8.89
C VAL A 32 5.25 -5.94 7.89
N PHE A 33 4.49 -6.04 6.81
CA PHE A 33 4.38 -5.01 5.79
C PHE A 33 2.96 -4.42 5.80
N LEU A 34 2.85 -3.08 5.82
CA LEU A 34 1.58 -2.36 5.82
C LEU A 34 1.51 -1.48 4.57
N GLY A 35 0.62 -1.83 3.66
CA GLY A 35 0.60 -1.39 2.26
C GLY A 35 -0.21 -0.14 1.95
N GLY A 36 -0.44 0.74 2.92
CA GLY A 36 -1.20 1.99 2.74
C GLY A 36 -2.69 1.86 3.03
N ASP A 37 -3.38 2.99 3.05
CA ASP A 37 -4.77 3.17 3.48
C ASP A 37 -4.98 2.59 4.88
N LEU A 38 -4.15 3.06 5.80
CA LEU A 38 -4.06 2.54 7.17
C LEU A 38 -4.97 3.29 8.14
N LEU A 39 -5.16 4.59 7.91
CA LEU A 39 -5.81 5.51 8.85
C LEU A 39 -7.32 5.63 8.53
N PRO A 40 -8.12 6.20 9.44
CA PRO A 40 -9.51 6.50 9.15
C PRO A 40 -9.64 7.49 7.99
N SER A 41 -10.48 7.18 6.99
CA SER A 41 -10.70 8.04 5.83
C SER A 41 -11.26 9.40 6.23
N GLY A 42 -10.74 10.48 5.67
CA GLY A 42 -11.17 11.85 5.60
C GLY A 42 -12.27 12.30 6.58
N LEU A 43 -13.54 12.23 6.21
CA LEU A 43 -14.69 12.60 7.05
C LEU A 43 -14.89 11.69 8.27
N GLY A 44 -14.52 10.43 8.20
CA GLY A 44 -14.60 9.50 9.34
C GLY A 44 -13.67 9.89 10.49
N GLY A 45 -12.46 10.35 10.17
CA GLY A 45 -11.52 10.86 11.17
C GLY A 45 -11.98 12.15 11.87
N LEU A 46 -12.79 12.98 11.19
CA LEU A 46 -13.36 14.22 11.74
C LEU A 46 -14.60 13.98 12.60
N LEU A 47 -15.33 12.89 12.39
CA LEU A 47 -16.59 12.60 13.10
C LEU A 47 -16.37 11.80 14.40
N GLY A 48 -15.14 11.36 14.69
CA GLY A 48 -14.82 10.50 15.82
C GLY A 48 -15.51 9.13 15.71
N PHE A 49 -14.78 8.06 15.94
CA PHE A 49 -15.38 6.73 16.04
C PHE A 49 -15.83 6.49 17.48
N GLU A 50 -16.95 5.81 17.67
CA GLU A 50 -17.40 5.42 19.01
C GLU A 50 -16.32 4.58 19.71
N GLY A 51 -15.78 5.09 20.84
CA GLY A 51 -14.92 4.32 21.73
C GLY A 51 -13.44 4.73 21.83
N TYR A 52 -12.96 5.72 21.04
CA TYR A 52 -11.63 6.31 21.21
C TYR A 52 -11.63 7.80 20.81
N GLU A 53 -10.75 8.55 21.46
CA GLU A 53 -10.61 9.98 21.19
C GLU A 53 -9.68 10.24 20.00
N ASP A 54 -8.64 9.41 19.85
CA ASP A 54 -7.67 9.50 18.78
C ASP A 54 -7.25 8.11 18.26
N PHE A 55 -7.61 7.82 17.01
CA PHE A 55 -7.29 6.53 16.40
C PHE A 55 -5.78 6.24 16.38
N PHE A 56 -4.98 7.25 16.04
CA PHE A 56 -3.53 7.07 15.89
C PHE A 56 -2.89 6.66 17.23
N ASP A 57 -3.18 7.38 18.30
CA ASP A 57 -2.57 7.14 19.61
C ASP A 57 -3.23 5.93 20.29
N ASP A 58 -4.57 5.82 20.26
CA ASP A 58 -5.32 4.82 21.03
C ASP A 58 -5.34 3.43 20.38
N ILE A 59 -5.28 3.35 19.04
CA ILE A 59 -5.36 2.08 18.31
C ILE A 59 -4.03 1.72 17.66
N LEU A 60 -3.49 2.61 16.80
CA LEU A 60 -2.31 2.27 16.01
C LEU A 60 -1.04 2.17 16.89
N ALA A 61 -0.65 3.26 17.55
CA ALA A 61 0.57 3.31 18.34
C ALA A 61 0.46 2.46 19.61
N ALA A 62 -0.67 2.55 20.33
CA ALA A 62 -0.90 1.74 21.52
C ALA A 62 -0.92 0.23 21.20
N GLY A 63 -1.55 -0.16 20.08
CA GLY A 63 -1.62 -1.56 19.65
C GLY A 63 -0.23 -2.14 19.36
N PHE A 64 0.58 -1.46 18.52
CA PHE A 64 1.95 -1.90 18.25
C PHE A 64 2.84 -1.88 19.50
N SER A 65 2.69 -0.88 20.38
CA SER A 65 3.42 -0.83 21.67
C SER A 65 3.09 -2.04 22.55
N LYS A 66 1.82 -2.43 22.59
CA LYS A 66 1.37 -3.62 23.34
C LYS A 66 1.95 -4.91 22.77
N VAL A 67 1.90 -5.07 21.43
CA VAL A 67 2.50 -6.22 20.73
C VAL A 67 4.00 -6.28 21.02
N LYS A 68 4.71 -5.14 20.91
CA LYS A 68 6.15 -5.04 21.22
C LYS A 68 6.47 -5.44 22.66
N SER A 69 5.69 -4.95 23.62
CA SER A 69 5.85 -5.31 25.03
C SER A 69 5.68 -6.82 25.27
N ARG A 70 4.72 -7.46 24.58
CA ARG A 70 4.44 -8.90 24.72
C ARG A 70 5.48 -9.78 24.04
N LEU A 71 5.94 -9.39 22.86
CA LEU A 71 6.89 -10.18 22.08
C LEU A 71 8.35 -9.96 22.49
N GLY A 72 8.68 -8.80 23.07
CA GLY A 72 10.05 -8.44 23.47
C GLY A 72 11.01 -8.54 22.28
N SER A 73 12.06 -9.34 22.41
CA SER A 73 13.05 -9.55 21.35
C SER A 73 12.52 -10.24 20.09
N ARG A 74 11.29 -10.79 20.12
CA ARG A 74 10.63 -11.40 18.96
C ARG A 74 9.73 -10.41 18.19
N TYR A 75 9.72 -9.14 18.61
CA TYR A 75 8.97 -8.12 17.88
C TYR A 75 9.47 -8.00 16.44
N PRO A 76 8.59 -8.06 15.43
CA PRO A 76 9.00 -8.03 14.03
C PRO A 76 9.52 -6.65 13.61
N SER A 77 10.29 -6.61 12.52
CA SER A 77 10.46 -5.37 11.77
C SER A 77 9.13 -5.02 11.10
N VAL A 78 8.58 -3.83 11.38
CA VAL A 78 7.33 -3.36 10.79
C VAL A 78 7.67 -2.29 9.76
N PHE A 79 7.38 -2.55 8.48
CA PHE A 79 7.57 -1.59 7.38
C PHE A 79 6.20 -1.08 6.93
N MET A 80 6.09 0.23 6.75
CA MET A 80 4.83 0.82 6.32
C MET A 80 4.99 1.96 5.31
N ILE A 81 3.96 2.10 4.48
CA ILE A 81 3.67 3.28 3.67
C ILE A 81 2.27 3.77 3.99
N LEU A 82 1.95 5.00 3.62
CA LEU A 82 0.59 5.50 3.55
C LEU A 82 -0.02 5.20 2.16
N GLY A 83 -1.33 5.40 2.00
CA GLY A 83 -2.06 5.25 0.75
C GLY A 83 -2.85 6.50 0.39
N ASN A 84 -3.61 6.47 -0.69
CA ASN A 84 -4.28 7.67 -1.22
C ASN A 84 -5.43 8.18 -0.34
N ASP A 85 -5.94 7.37 0.57
CA ASP A 85 -6.97 7.77 1.53
C ASP A 85 -6.38 8.27 2.87
N ASP A 86 -5.08 8.12 3.07
CA ASP A 86 -4.35 8.62 4.24
C ASP A 86 -3.89 10.07 4.02
N ALA A 87 -4.15 10.96 4.98
CA ALA A 87 -3.66 12.33 4.90
C ALA A 87 -2.13 12.40 5.10
N LYS A 88 -1.43 13.12 4.23
CA LYS A 88 0.02 13.32 4.34
C LYS A 88 0.42 14.10 5.60
N ALA A 89 -0.47 14.91 6.13
CA ALA A 89 -0.29 15.59 7.41
C ALA A 89 0.01 14.62 8.56
N GLU A 90 -0.44 13.36 8.47
CA GLU A 90 -0.17 12.32 9.48
C GLU A 90 1.27 11.78 9.44
N GLU A 91 2.07 12.09 8.39
CA GLU A 91 3.48 11.68 8.35
C GLU A 91 4.29 12.14 9.56
N GLU A 92 3.97 13.33 10.11
CA GLU A 92 4.66 13.82 11.30
C GLU A 92 4.42 12.90 12.50
N ARG A 93 3.19 12.43 12.67
CA ARG A 93 2.83 11.49 13.75
C ARG A 93 3.44 10.11 13.53
N ILE A 94 3.39 9.60 12.30
CA ILE A 94 4.06 8.36 11.91
C ILE A 94 5.54 8.41 12.26
N ASN A 95 6.23 9.50 11.94
CA ASN A 95 7.66 9.66 12.18
C ASN A 95 8.04 9.76 13.67
N LYS A 96 7.11 10.09 14.58
CA LYS A 96 7.39 10.08 16.03
C LYS A 96 7.78 8.69 16.56
N PHE A 97 7.31 7.62 15.91
CA PHE A 97 7.58 6.24 16.30
C PHE A 97 8.52 5.52 15.33
N GLN A 98 9.19 6.29 14.45
CA GLN A 98 10.19 5.80 13.51
C GLN A 98 11.29 5.05 14.26
N ASP A 99 11.65 3.86 13.75
CA ASP A 99 12.68 2.96 14.30
C ASP A 99 12.40 2.40 15.71
N ASP A 100 11.27 2.81 16.31
CA ASP A 100 10.78 2.23 17.58
C ASP A 100 9.68 1.19 17.32
N LEU A 101 8.53 1.61 16.81
CA LEU A 101 7.41 0.71 16.53
C LEU A 101 7.41 0.22 15.07
N TRP A 102 7.83 1.08 14.14
CA TRP A 102 7.85 0.79 12.70
C TRP A 102 8.92 1.58 11.96
N VAL A 103 9.13 1.24 10.70
CA VAL A 103 9.95 1.97 9.75
C VAL A 103 9.03 2.47 8.63
N TYR A 104 8.80 3.78 8.56
CA TYR A 104 8.09 4.43 7.46
C TYR A 104 9.02 4.58 6.28
N ILE A 105 8.61 4.04 5.12
CA ILE A 105 9.53 3.82 4.01
C ILE A 105 9.11 4.47 2.67
N HIS A 106 8.10 5.36 2.66
CA HIS A 106 7.76 6.04 1.41
C HIS A 106 8.98 6.73 0.79
N ASN A 107 9.22 6.49 -0.51
CA ASN A 107 10.39 6.98 -1.27
C ASN A 107 11.75 6.62 -0.64
N ARG A 108 11.84 5.48 0.04
CA ARG A 108 13.07 5.02 0.71
C ARG A 108 13.40 3.58 0.35
N CYS A 109 14.70 3.28 0.42
CA CYS A 109 15.25 1.93 0.39
C CYS A 109 15.89 1.64 1.75
N ILE A 110 15.48 0.58 2.42
CA ILE A 110 15.98 0.16 3.73
C ILE A 110 16.65 -1.21 3.59
N PRO A 111 17.96 -1.33 3.86
CA PRO A 111 18.60 -2.64 4.00
C PRO A 111 18.00 -3.39 5.20
N TRP A 112 17.61 -4.63 5.00
CA TRP A 112 17.03 -5.48 6.03
C TRP A 112 17.46 -6.92 5.83
N ARG A 113 18.32 -7.42 6.72
CA ARG A 113 18.99 -8.72 6.57
C ARG A 113 19.71 -8.80 5.20
N GLU A 114 19.46 -9.87 4.42
CA GLU A 114 19.97 -10.05 3.06
C GLU A 114 19.08 -9.41 1.98
N TYR A 115 18.02 -8.68 2.36
CA TYR A 115 17.05 -8.06 1.47
C TYR A 115 17.16 -6.54 1.47
N SER A 116 16.59 -5.91 0.45
CA SER A 116 16.34 -4.48 0.40
C SER A 116 14.84 -4.23 0.33
N VAL A 117 14.31 -3.41 1.23
CA VAL A 117 12.88 -3.07 1.30
C VAL A 117 12.68 -1.67 0.78
N TYR A 118 11.83 -1.54 -0.22
CA TYR A 118 11.49 -0.28 -0.87
C TYR A 118 10.02 0.04 -0.63
N GLY A 119 9.69 1.31 -0.46
CA GLY A 119 8.31 1.76 -0.31
C GLY A 119 7.94 2.89 -1.25
N TYR A 120 6.73 2.82 -1.81
CA TYR A 120 6.18 3.86 -2.67
C TYR A 120 4.65 3.92 -2.53
N ALA A 121 4.15 5.05 -2.02
CA ALA A 121 2.75 5.24 -1.65
C ALA A 121 1.85 5.71 -2.80
N CYS A 122 2.42 6.43 -3.80
CA CYS A 122 1.58 7.13 -4.76
C CYS A 122 0.86 6.17 -5.74
N VAL A 123 -0.36 6.56 -6.08
CA VAL A 123 -1.24 5.90 -7.06
C VAL A 123 -1.49 6.83 -8.26
N PRO A 124 -1.92 6.30 -9.43
CA PRO A 124 -2.46 7.13 -10.51
C PRO A 124 -3.64 7.99 -10.06
N PRO A 125 -3.96 9.10 -10.75
CA PRO A 125 -5.07 9.97 -10.38
C PRO A 125 -6.39 9.21 -10.27
N THR A 126 -7.13 9.47 -9.19
CA THR A 126 -8.44 8.89 -8.89
C THR A 126 -9.55 9.94 -9.01
N PRO A 127 -10.85 9.56 -8.93
CA PRO A 127 -11.95 10.51 -8.81
C PRO A 127 -12.00 11.28 -7.48
N PHE A 128 -11.21 10.90 -6.48
CA PHE A 128 -11.22 11.50 -5.16
C PHE A 128 -10.51 12.86 -5.13
N MET A 129 -10.87 13.69 -4.17
CA MET A 129 -10.37 15.06 -4.08
C MET A 129 -9.07 15.19 -3.29
N LEU A 130 -8.77 14.28 -2.36
CA LEU A 130 -7.49 14.25 -1.64
C LEU A 130 -6.40 13.74 -2.59
N LYS A 131 -5.34 14.55 -2.79
CA LYS A 131 -4.27 14.29 -3.75
C LYS A 131 -2.88 14.10 -3.14
N ASP A 132 -2.81 13.89 -1.84
CA ASP A 132 -1.54 13.77 -1.13
C ASP A 132 -0.63 12.67 -1.71
N TRP A 133 -1.23 11.55 -2.11
CA TRP A 133 -0.54 10.36 -2.62
C TRP A 133 -0.94 10.02 -4.05
N GLU A 134 -1.33 11.02 -4.84
CA GLU A 134 -1.62 10.82 -6.25
C GLU A 134 -0.59 11.52 -7.14
N ARG A 135 -0.19 10.85 -8.21
CA ARG A 135 0.77 11.30 -9.21
C ARG A 135 0.29 10.90 -10.59
N TYR A 136 0.56 11.71 -11.60
CA TYR A 136 0.48 11.23 -12.97
C TYR A 136 1.30 9.95 -13.14
N ASP A 137 0.81 9.01 -13.93
CA ASP A 137 1.45 7.70 -14.04
C ASP A 137 2.69 7.73 -14.95
N VAL A 138 2.53 7.52 -16.25
CA VAL A 138 3.62 7.55 -17.26
C VAL A 138 3.64 8.84 -18.07
N SER A 139 2.54 9.58 -18.05
CA SER A 139 2.32 10.84 -18.78
C SER A 139 1.21 11.64 -18.12
N TRP A 140 0.95 12.83 -18.60
CA TRP A 140 -0.15 13.70 -18.11
C TRP A 140 -1.54 13.26 -18.57
N TYR A 141 -1.66 12.06 -19.09
CA TYR A 141 -2.96 11.51 -19.44
C TYR A 141 -3.78 11.28 -18.15
N LEU A 142 -5.02 11.69 -18.19
CA LEU A 142 -5.99 11.54 -17.12
C LEU A 142 -7.13 10.64 -17.59
N GLU A 143 -7.38 9.57 -16.88
CA GLU A 143 -8.54 8.72 -17.15
C GLU A 143 -9.86 9.49 -16.97
N PRO A 144 -10.88 9.22 -17.78
CA PRO A 144 -12.17 9.86 -17.61
C PRO A 144 -12.71 9.71 -16.19
N LEU A 145 -13.33 10.77 -15.65
CA LEU A 145 -13.86 10.91 -14.29
C LEU A 145 -12.80 11.08 -13.20
N CYS A 146 -11.52 10.92 -13.47
CA CYS A 146 -10.47 11.21 -12.51
C CYS A 146 -10.24 12.72 -12.37
N VAL A 147 -9.83 13.16 -11.18
CA VAL A 147 -9.46 14.55 -10.88
C VAL A 147 -7.95 14.69 -10.99
N ALA A 148 -7.50 15.70 -11.74
CA ALA A 148 -6.07 15.98 -11.86
C ALA A 148 -5.45 16.31 -10.49
N PRO A 149 -4.19 15.92 -10.24
CA PRO A 149 -3.54 16.23 -8.96
C PRO A 149 -3.57 17.72 -8.60
N GLU A 150 -3.39 18.63 -9.57
CA GLU A 150 -3.42 20.07 -9.35
C GLU A 150 -4.82 20.66 -9.08
N ASP A 151 -5.87 19.93 -9.40
CA ASP A 151 -7.27 20.36 -9.24
C ASP A 151 -7.90 19.87 -7.92
N GLY A 152 -7.24 18.94 -7.23
CA GLY A 152 -7.67 18.49 -5.92
C GLY A 152 -7.11 19.32 -4.77
N TRP A 153 -7.22 18.78 -3.57
CA TRP A 153 -6.69 19.42 -2.37
C TRP A 153 -5.63 18.52 -1.70
N PHE A 154 -4.78 19.16 -0.89
CA PHE A 154 -3.69 18.51 -0.17
C PHE A 154 -3.80 18.83 1.32
N SER A 155 -3.52 17.86 2.18
CA SER A 155 -3.50 18.07 3.64
C SER A 155 -2.28 18.88 4.10
N VAL A 156 -1.24 19.00 3.25
CA VAL A 156 -0.05 19.81 3.47
C VAL A 156 0.17 20.74 2.27
N PRO A 157 0.82 21.91 2.44
CA PRO A 157 1.15 22.80 1.33
C PRO A 157 2.03 22.12 0.29
N VAL A 158 1.63 22.16 -0.99
CA VAL A 158 2.39 21.60 -2.13
C VAL A 158 2.51 22.66 -3.23
N PRO A 159 3.72 22.86 -3.83
CA PRO A 159 3.89 23.73 -4.99
C PRO A 159 3.17 23.12 -6.21
N LYS A 160 2.14 23.81 -6.72
CA LYS A 160 1.32 23.26 -7.83
C LYS A 160 2.10 23.04 -9.13
N GLU A 161 3.15 23.84 -9.37
CA GLU A 161 4.00 23.71 -10.56
C GLU A 161 4.79 22.41 -10.59
N SER A 162 5.13 21.83 -9.43
CA SER A 162 5.83 20.55 -9.32
C SER A 162 4.93 19.38 -9.73
N LEU A 163 3.64 19.44 -9.39
CA LEU A 163 2.68 18.36 -9.62
C LEU A 163 2.57 17.94 -11.08
N LYS A 164 2.69 18.91 -12.02
CA LYS A 164 2.64 18.63 -13.47
C LYS A 164 3.89 17.94 -14.01
N ARG A 165 4.99 17.94 -13.28
CA ARG A 165 6.28 17.37 -13.71
C ARG A 165 6.58 16.03 -13.06
N GLU A 166 5.91 15.74 -11.96
CA GLU A 166 6.12 14.53 -11.17
C GLU A 166 5.22 13.40 -11.70
N THR A 167 5.84 12.27 -12.02
CA THR A 167 5.15 11.07 -12.46
C THR A 167 5.64 9.87 -11.66
N ILE A 168 4.78 8.86 -11.51
CA ILE A 168 5.16 7.58 -10.90
C ILE A 168 6.37 6.98 -11.62
N LEU A 169 6.41 7.08 -12.97
CA LEU A 169 7.53 6.60 -13.77
C LEU A 169 8.86 7.23 -13.33
N ASN A 170 8.90 8.56 -13.18
CA ASN A 170 10.11 9.27 -12.78
C ASN A 170 10.52 8.96 -11.35
N ASP A 171 9.56 8.88 -10.44
CA ASP A 171 9.80 8.56 -9.04
C ASP A 171 10.41 7.17 -8.87
N LEU A 172 9.91 6.17 -9.59
CA LEU A 172 10.45 4.81 -9.56
C LEU A 172 11.85 4.70 -10.15
N GLN A 173 12.16 5.51 -11.18
CA GLN A 173 13.52 5.60 -11.74
C GLN A 173 14.51 6.18 -10.72
N GLN A 174 14.08 7.13 -9.90
CA GLN A 174 14.89 7.73 -8.85
C GLN A 174 15.01 6.81 -7.62
N LEU A 175 13.93 6.15 -7.22
CA LEU A 175 13.89 5.24 -6.08
C LEU A 175 14.79 4.02 -6.27
N ALA A 176 14.81 3.46 -7.48
CA ALA A 176 15.60 2.29 -7.84
C ALA A 176 16.32 2.49 -9.20
N PRO A 177 17.35 3.34 -9.25
CA PRO A 177 17.99 3.73 -10.51
C PRO A 177 18.72 2.58 -11.20
N GLY A 178 19.17 1.58 -10.45
CA GLY A 178 19.88 0.43 -10.99
C GLY A 178 20.23 -0.61 -9.92
N GLY A 179 20.92 -1.67 -10.34
CA GLY A 179 21.35 -2.75 -9.47
C GLY A 179 20.53 -4.04 -9.59
N ASP A 180 20.97 -5.06 -8.89
CA ASP A 180 20.25 -6.33 -8.80
C ASP A 180 19.12 -6.24 -7.76
N LEU A 181 17.89 -6.38 -8.22
CA LEU A 181 16.71 -6.38 -7.38
C LEU A 181 16.17 -7.80 -7.07
N SER A 182 16.97 -8.85 -7.32
CA SER A 182 16.56 -10.24 -7.08
C SER A 182 16.26 -10.56 -5.60
N ARG A 183 16.71 -9.69 -4.68
CA ARG A 183 16.41 -9.75 -3.24
C ARG A 183 15.66 -8.50 -2.76
N ALA A 184 14.98 -7.79 -3.65
CA ALA A 184 14.23 -6.60 -3.30
C ALA A 184 12.75 -6.94 -3.05
N VAL A 185 12.21 -6.35 -1.98
CA VAL A 185 10.79 -6.32 -1.65
C VAL A 185 10.30 -4.90 -1.86
N PHE A 186 9.30 -4.73 -2.70
CA PHE A 186 8.67 -3.43 -2.94
C PHE A 186 7.29 -3.40 -2.31
N LEU A 187 7.07 -2.43 -1.44
CA LEU A 187 5.78 -2.10 -0.88
C LEU A 187 5.19 -0.95 -1.69
N PHE A 188 4.26 -1.27 -2.58
CA PHE A 188 3.49 -0.34 -3.39
C PHE A 188 2.07 -0.22 -2.83
N HIS A 189 1.46 0.97 -2.89
CA HIS A 189 0.03 1.02 -2.63
C HIS A 189 -0.74 0.59 -3.88
N THR A 190 -0.44 1.16 -5.05
CA THR A 190 -1.09 0.81 -6.31
C THR A 190 -0.65 -0.55 -6.87
N PRO A 191 -1.56 -1.38 -7.41
CA PRO A 191 -1.21 -2.59 -8.16
C PRO A 191 -0.66 -2.27 -9.57
N PRO A 192 0.04 -3.25 -10.21
CA PRO A 192 0.47 -3.11 -11.59
C PRO A 192 -0.72 -3.19 -12.56
N TYR A 193 -0.71 -2.31 -13.57
CA TYR A 193 -1.76 -2.21 -14.60
C TYR A 193 -1.93 -3.52 -15.38
N HIS A 194 -3.18 -3.83 -15.76
CA HIS A 194 -3.60 -4.97 -16.57
C HIS A 194 -3.16 -6.33 -15.98
N THR A 195 -3.52 -6.51 -14.71
CA THR A 195 -3.33 -7.75 -13.94
C THR A 195 -4.64 -8.20 -13.32
N GLY A 196 -4.65 -9.37 -12.68
CA GLY A 196 -5.75 -9.78 -11.82
C GLY A 196 -5.84 -9.00 -10.50
N LEU A 197 -4.90 -8.08 -10.21
CA LEU A 197 -4.81 -7.33 -8.96
C LEU A 197 -5.39 -5.91 -9.05
N ASP A 198 -5.67 -5.40 -10.26
CA ASP A 198 -6.06 -4.00 -10.51
C ASP A 198 -7.45 -3.84 -11.12
N ARG A 199 -8.29 -4.85 -11.05
CA ARG A 199 -9.60 -4.93 -11.67
C ARG A 199 -10.66 -4.20 -10.86
N ALA A 200 -11.14 -3.06 -11.34
CA ALA A 200 -12.25 -2.32 -10.73
C ALA A 200 -13.62 -2.78 -11.27
N ALA A 201 -14.68 -2.52 -10.50
CA ALA A 201 -16.07 -2.82 -10.86
C ALA A 201 -16.65 -1.78 -11.85
N LEU A 202 -16.00 -1.61 -12.99
CA LEU A 202 -16.34 -0.64 -14.03
C LEU A 202 -16.95 -1.26 -15.30
N ASP A 203 -17.28 -2.55 -15.26
CA ASP A 203 -17.89 -3.26 -16.41
C ASP A 203 -19.13 -2.57 -16.95
N GLY A 204 -19.11 -2.29 -18.26
CA GLY A 204 -20.21 -1.64 -18.97
C GLY A 204 -20.45 -0.18 -18.62
N LYS A 205 -19.64 0.42 -17.75
CA LYS A 205 -19.69 1.86 -17.48
C LYS A 205 -19.05 2.62 -18.62
N LYS A 206 -19.69 3.73 -19.03
CA LYS A 206 -19.28 4.54 -20.19
C LYS A 206 -19.27 6.02 -19.86
N VAL A 207 -18.34 6.73 -20.48
CA VAL A 207 -18.32 8.20 -20.53
C VAL A 207 -18.35 8.62 -21.99
N SER A 208 -19.34 9.45 -22.38
CA SER A 208 -19.52 9.90 -23.77
C SER A 208 -19.49 8.76 -24.79
N HIS A 209 -20.16 7.64 -24.48
CA HIS A 209 -20.25 6.40 -25.28
C HIS A 209 -18.96 5.55 -25.39
N VAL A 210 -17.86 5.94 -24.72
CA VAL A 210 -16.63 5.16 -24.63
C VAL A 210 -16.66 4.34 -23.35
N ASP A 211 -16.34 3.05 -23.44
CA ASP A 211 -16.22 2.19 -22.27
C ASP A 211 -15.06 2.68 -21.40
N LEU A 212 -15.26 2.71 -20.07
CA LEU A 212 -14.19 2.97 -19.12
C LEU A 212 -13.22 1.79 -19.05
N ASP A 213 -11.94 2.07 -18.90
CA ASP A 213 -11.00 1.03 -18.58
C ASP A 213 -11.34 0.44 -17.20
N VAL A 214 -11.33 -0.85 -17.13
CA VAL A 214 -11.63 -1.61 -15.91
C VAL A 214 -10.35 -1.89 -15.10
N HIS A 215 -9.18 -1.64 -15.70
CA HIS A 215 -7.88 -1.74 -15.09
C HIS A 215 -7.41 -0.37 -14.61
N ILE A 216 -7.31 -0.20 -13.30
CA ILE A 216 -7.00 1.09 -12.67
C ILE A 216 -5.63 1.12 -11.97
N GLY A 217 -4.82 0.09 -12.19
CA GLY A 217 -3.45 0.02 -11.69
C GLY A 217 -2.48 0.94 -12.44
N SER A 218 -1.24 0.98 -11.99
CA SER A 218 -0.18 1.81 -12.59
C SER A 218 0.56 1.10 -13.72
N ILE A 219 0.59 1.74 -14.89
CA ILE A 219 1.42 1.33 -16.03
C ILE A 219 2.91 1.46 -15.69
N ALA A 220 3.30 2.50 -14.95
CA ALA A 220 4.67 2.69 -14.52
C ALA A 220 5.15 1.56 -13.61
N VAL A 221 4.32 1.16 -12.64
CA VAL A 221 4.60 0.02 -11.75
C VAL A 221 4.68 -1.28 -12.56
N ARG A 222 3.77 -1.52 -13.51
CA ARG A 222 3.82 -2.68 -14.39
C ARG A 222 5.14 -2.76 -15.16
N ARG A 223 5.53 -1.67 -15.84
CA ARG A 223 6.78 -1.58 -16.60
C ARG A 223 8.01 -1.73 -15.71
N PHE A 224 7.96 -1.17 -14.51
CA PHE A 224 9.02 -1.31 -13.51
C PHE A 224 9.22 -2.79 -13.14
N ILE A 225 8.16 -3.50 -12.79
CA ILE A 225 8.23 -4.93 -12.44
C ILE A 225 8.77 -5.74 -13.62
N GLU A 226 8.26 -5.52 -14.83
CA GLU A 226 8.70 -6.25 -16.03
C GLU A 226 10.18 -6.01 -16.34
N SER A 227 10.67 -4.80 -16.15
CA SER A 227 12.07 -4.45 -16.49
C SER A 227 13.08 -4.77 -15.39
N LYS A 228 12.70 -4.60 -14.12
CA LYS A 228 13.60 -4.70 -12.96
C LYS A 228 13.51 -6.04 -12.24
N GLN A 229 12.38 -6.72 -12.34
CA GLN A 229 12.16 -8.05 -11.79
C GLN A 229 12.57 -8.17 -10.31
N PRO A 230 11.99 -7.37 -9.37
CA PRO A 230 12.22 -7.56 -7.94
C PRO A 230 11.74 -8.96 -7.49
N LEU A 231 12.14 -9.37 -6.28
CA LEU A 231 11.72 -10.66 -5.71
C LEU A 231 10.21 -10.68 -5.47
N VAL A 232 9.70 -9.66 -4.76
CA VAL A 232 8.30 -9.56 -4.37
C VAL A 232 7.83 -8.12 -4.52
N THR A 233 6.57 -7.95 -4.94
CA THR A 233 5.84 -6.68 -4.85
C THR A 233 4.52 -6.88 -4.09
N LEU A 234 4.21 -5.95 -3.18
CA LEU A 234 3.07 -5.99 -2.27
C LEU A 234 2.17 -4.80 -2.56
N HIS A 235 0.87 -5.04 -2.74
CA HIS A 235 -0.09 -4.06 -3.27
C HIS A 235 -1.39 -3.99 -2.45
N GLY A 236 -2.02 -2.82 -2.45
CA GLY A 236 -3.34 -2.54 -1.89
C GLY A 236 -4.27 -1.92 -2.93
N HIS A 237 -5.05 -0.92 -2.51
CA HIS A 237 -5.77 0.08 -3.29
C HIS A 237 -7.04 -0.42 -4.01
N VAL A 238 -7.00 -1.48 -4.80
CA VAL A 238 -8.17 -1.94 -5.60
C VAL A 238 -8.91 -3.04 -4.85
N HIS A 239 -9.83 -2.62 -3.97
CA HIS A 239 -10.45 -3.49 -2.95
C HIS A 239 -11.23 -4.65 -3.55
N GLU A 240 -12.00 -4.42 -4.59
CA GLU A 240 -12.87 -5.41 -5.21
C GLU A 240 -12.16 -6.37 -6.18
N SER A 241 -10.90 -6.09 -6.52
CA SER A 241 -10.20 -6.82 -7.57
C SER A 241 -10.16 -8.33 -7.33
N SER A 242 -9.77 -8.74 -6.13
CA SER A 242 -9.67 -10.16 -5.80
C SER A 242 -11.03 -10.88 -5.76
N ARG A 243 -12.13 -10.17 -5.45
CA ARG A 243 -13.49 -10.71 -5.53
C ARG A 243 -13.94 -10.89 -6.98
N ILE A 244 -13.60 -9.94 -7.87
CA ILE A 244 -13.98 -9.98 -9.28
C ILE A 244 -13.19 -11.02 -10.05
N THR A 245 -11.88 -11.08 -9.84
CA THR A 245 -10.95 -11.92 -10.63
C THR A 245 -10.68 -13.29 -10.02
N GLY A 246 -10.88 -13.45 -8.71
CA GLY A 246 -10.39 -14.60 -7.96
C GLY A 246 -8.87 -14.59 -7.73
N VAL A 247 -8.16 -13.54 -8.20
CA VAL A 247 -6.70 -13.43 -8.16
C VAL A 247 -6.29 -12.42 -7.09
N TRP A 248 -5.39 -12.81 -6.20
CA TRP A 248 -4.74 -11.95 -5.20
C TRP A 248 -3.21 -12.07 -5.26
N LYS A 249 -2.71 -13.02 -6.05
CA LYS A 249 -1.30 -13.27 -6.29
C LYS A 249 -1.10 -13.59 -7.76
N GLU A 250 -0.13 -12.94 -8.39
CA GLU A 250 0.21 -13.12 -9.80
C GLU A 250 1.72 -13.12 -10.00
N GLN A 251 2.21 -13.88 -10.96
CA GLN A 251 3.63 -13.91 -11.30
C GLN A 251 3.88 -13.09 -12.56
N ILE A 252 4.79 -12.11 -12.47
CA ILE A 252 5.21 -11.26 -13.57
C ILE A 252 6.70 -11.48 -13.82
N GLY A 253 7.03 -12.33 -14.80
CA GLY A 253 8.38 -12.82 -14.97
C GLY A 253 8.81 -13.66 -13.75
N ARG A 254 9.89 -13.26 -13.04
CA ARG A 254 10.29 -13.91 -11.77
C ARG A 254 9.65 -13.29 -10.54
N THR A 255 9.07 -12.08 -10.66
CA THR A 255 8.48 -11.36 -9.54
C THR A 255 7.15 -11.97 -9.12
N VAL A 256 6.96 -12.17 -7.82
CA VAL A 256 5.65 -12.51 -7.24
C VAL A 256 4.98 -11.23 -6.74
N ALA A 257 3.90 -10.83 -7.41
CA ALA A 257 3.05 -9.71 -7.02
C ALA A 257 1.87 -10.20 -6.18
N MET A 258 1.61 -9.56 -5.02
CA MET A 258 0.56 -9.98 -4.09
C MET A 258 -0.28 -8.78 -3.67
N SER A 259 -1.60 -8.96 -3.54
CA SER A 259 -2.52 -7.94 -3.03
C SER A 259 -3.20 -8.40 -1.73
N ALA A 260 -3.22 -7.50 -0.74
CA ALA A 260 -4.01 -7.65 0.47
C ALA A 260 -5.28 -6.79 0.45
N ALA A 261 -5.59 -6.11 -0.67
CA ALA A 261 -6.81 -5.32 -0.82
C ALA A 261 -8.06 -6.20 -0.72
N HIS A 262 -9.08 -5.71 0.02
CA HIS A 262 -10.32 -6.44 0.24
C HIS A 262 -11.49 -5.50 0.53
N ASP A 263 -12.60 -5.69 -0.17
CA ASP A 263 -13.82 -4.87 -0.07
C ASP A 263 -14.85 -5.38 0.98
N GLY A 264 -14.54 -6.48 1.66
CA GLY A 264 -15.39 -7.00 2.74
C GLY A 264 -15.01 -6.45 4.13
N PRO A 265 -15.77 -6.80 5.18
CA PRO A 265 -15.52 -6.31 6.55
C PRO A 265 -14.28 -6.91 7.21
N GLY A 266 -13.81 -8.06 6.71
CA GLY A 266 -12.67 -8.79 7.26
C GLY A 266 -11.32 -8.14 6.95
N LEU A 267 -10.27 -8.65 7.62
CA LEU A 267 -8.89 -8.38 7.29
C LEU A 267 -8.39 -9.42 6.28
N ALA A 268 -7.93 -9.01 5.11
CA ALA A 268 -7.14 -9.87 4.25
C ALA A 268 -5.69 -9.87 4.73
N LEU A 269 -5.20 -11.02 5.15
CA LEU A 269 -3.84 -11.19 5.65
C LEU A 269 -3.08 -12.17 4.76
N VAL A 270 -1.99 -11.68 4.16
CA VAL A 270 -1.06 -12.51 3.36
C VAL A 270 0.09 -12.98 4.24
N ARG A 271 0.39 -14.30 4.18
CA ARG A 271 1.56 -14.92 4.80
C ARG A 271 2.49 -15.44 3.73
N PHE A 272 3.75 -15.09 3.81
CA PHE A 272 4.74 -15.53 2.83
C PHE A 272 6.13 -15.68 3.42
N ASP A 273 6.95 -16.51 2.79
CA ASP A 273 8.38 -16.63 3.09
C ASP A 273 9.19 -16.02 1.94
N LEU A 274 10.14 -15.15 2.26
CA LEU A 274 11.00 -14.51 1.26
C LEU A 274 11.93 -15.49 0.55
N SER A 275 12.17 -16.68 1.11
CA SER A 275 12.91 -17.74 0.41
C SER A 275 12.07 -18.50 -0.62
N ASP A 276 10.73 -18.45 -0.51
CA ASP A 276 9.77 -19.06 -1.43
C ASP A 276 8.46 -18.23 -1.49
N PRO A 277 8.48 -17.04 -2.10
CA PRO A 277 7.28 -16.17 -2.16
C PRO A 277 6.12 -16.80 -2.94
N GLY A 278 6.41 -17.77 -3.81
CA GLY A 278 5.39 -18.49 -4.59
C GLY A 278 4.43 -19.29 -3.71
N SER A 279 4.87 -19.76 -2.53
CA SER A 279 4.06 -20.53 -1.57
C SER A 279 3.15 -19.66 -0.70
N ALA A 280 3.11 -18.33 -0.91
CA ALA A 280 2.29 -17.42 -0.13
C ALA A 280 0.82 -17.85 -0.09
N THR A 281 0.21 -17.62 1.09
CA THR A 281 -1.21 -17.85 1.36
C THR A 281 -1.91 -16.55 1.76
N ARG A 282 -3.20 -16.44 1.49
CA ARG A 282 -4.05 -15.32 1.91
C ARG A 282 -5.24 -15.86 2.68
N GLU A 283 -5.51 -15.27 3.82
CA GLU A 283 -6.64 -15.59 4.69
C GLU A 283 -7.51 -14.34 4.88
N LEU A 284 -8.82 -14.53 4.95
CA LEU A 284 -9.77 -13.50 5.36
C LEU A 284 -10.15 -13.76 6.82
N LEU A 285 -9.73 -12.87 7.71
CA LEU A 285 -9.96 -12.94 9.14
C LEU A 285 -11.18 -12.14 9.57
#